data_6be84f5efd83ab7e3663e2020a5244cb
#
_entry.id   6be84f5efd83ab7e3663e2020a5244cb
#
_cell.length_a   1.000
_cell.length_b   1.000
_cell.length_c   1.000
_cell.angle_alpha   90.00
_cell.angle_beta   90.00
_cell.angle_gamma   90.00
#
_symmetry.space_group_name_H-M   'P 1'
#
loop_
_entity.id
_entity.type
_entity.pdbx_description
1 polymer ?
#
loop_
_entity_poly.entity_id
_entity_poly.type
_entity_poly.pdbx_seq_one_letter_code
_entity_poly.pdbx_strand_id
1 'polypeptide(L)' 'MTIQLTVPNMACDVCAKNITNAVKALDGNATVTADPKTKQVDVETEAAETAIRAALEKAGYPPAA' A
#
# COMPACT_ATOMS: atom_id res chain seq x y z
N MET A 1 -12.19 4.35 -5.58
CA MET A 1 -11.65 3.35 -6.52
C MET A 1 -10.83 2.32 -5.77
N THR A 2 -10.89 1.09 -6.22
CA THR A 2 -10.08 0.02 -5.63
C THR A 2 -8.81 -0.17 -6.45
N ILE A 3 -7.68 -0.09 -5.77
CA ILE A 3 -6.36 -0.25 -6.40
C ILE A 3 -5.75 -1.53 -5.85
N GLN A 4 -5.30 -2.40 -6.73
CA GLN A 4 -4.63 -3.64 -6.35
C GLN A 4 -3.16 -3.55 -6.71
N LEU A 5 -2.31 -3.76 -5.73
CA LEU A 5 -0.86 -3.69 -5.90
C LEU A 5 -0.21 -4.93 -5.34
N THR A 6 0.95 -5.28 -5.89
CA THR A 6 1.80 -6.33 -5.34
C THR A 6 3.05 -5.68 -4.79
N VAL A 7 3.37 -5.96 -3.52
CA VAL A 7 4.54 -5.38 -2.87
C VAL A 7 5.48 -6.49 -2.43
N PRO A 8 6.49 -6.82 -3.25
CA PRO A 8 7.38 -7.95 -2.96
C PRO A 8 8.14 -7.83 -1.64
N ASN A 9 8.41 -6.59 -1.20
CA ASN A 9 9.16 -6.36 0.04
C ASN A 9 8.32 -6.52 1.30
N MET A 10 7.03 -6.73 1.16
CA MET A 10 6.15 -6.91 2.31
C MET A 10 6.29 -8.33 2.84
N ALA A 11 7.18 -8.51 3.82
CA ALA A 11 7.55 -9.83 4.31
C ALA A 11 6.92 -10.20 5.64
N CYS A 12 6.29 -9.26 6.35
CA CYS A 12 5.74 -9.51 7.69
C CYS A 12 4.63 -8.53 8.03
N ASP A 13 3.98 -8.76 9.17
CA ASP A 13 2.87 -7.91 9.62
C ASP A 13 3.30 -6.46 9.86
N VAL A 14 4.52 -6.24 10.31
CA VAL A 14 5.04 -4.89 10.52
C VAL A 14 5.12 -4.15 9.19
N CYS A 15 5.57 -4.83 8.15
CA CYS A 15 5.61 -4.25 6.80
C CYS A 15 4.21 -3.89 6.32
N ALA A 16 3.25 -4.77 6.52
CA ALA A 16 1.85 -4.51 6.15
C ALA A 16 1.32 -3.28 6.90
N LYS A 17 1.66 -3.14 8.16
CA LYS A 17 1.25 -2.00 8.97
C LYS A 17 1.90 -0.70 8.46
N ASN A 18 3.18 -0.75 8.11
CA ASN A 18 3.89 0.41 7.56
C ASN A 18 3.26 0.85 6.24
N ILE A 19 2.88 -0.09 5.39
CA ILE A 19 2.21 0.21 4.13
C ILE A 19 0.86 0.88 4.40
N THR A 20 0.08 0.33 5.32
CA THR A 20 -1.20 0.91 5.71
C THR A 20 -1.02 2.34 6.20
N ASN A 21 -0.03 2.57 7.05
CA ASN A 21 0.23 3.91 7.59
C ASN A 21 0.65 4.88 6.48
N ALA A 22 1.45 4.43 5.53
CA ALA A 22 1.89 5.28 4.42
C ALA A 22 0.71 5.73 3.57
N VAL A 23 -0.21 4.81 3.27
CA VAL A 23 -1.40 5.15 2.49
C VAL A 23 -2.32 6.08 3.26
N LYS A 24 -2.52 5.81 4.54
CA LYS A 24 -3.40 6.65 5.38
C LYS A 24 -2.82 8.03 5.63
N ALA A 25 -1.51 8.18 5.59
CA ALA A 25 -0.89 9.50 5.67
C ALA A 25 -1.21 10.34 4.43
N LEU A 26 -1.40 9.69 3.29
CA LEU A 26 -1.77 10.35 2.04
C LEU A 26 -3.27 10.62 1.97
N ASP A 27 -4.07 9.64 2.40
CA ASP A 27 -5.54 9.74 2.40
C ASP A 27 -6.07 9.05 3.65
N GLY A 28 -6.46 9.85 4.64
CA GLY A 28 -6.95 9.35 5.92
C GLY A 28 -8.23 8.53 5.83
N ASN A 29 -8.98 8.67 4.74
CA ASN A 29 -10.23 7.93 4.53
C ASN A 29 -10.00 6.63 3.74
N ALA A 30 -8.78 6.35 3.34
CA ALA A 30 -8.47 5.14 2.58
C ALA A 30 -8.65 3.89 3.45
N THR A 31 -9.12 2.82 2.81
CA THR A 31 -9.17 1.50 3.43
C THR A 31 -8.08 0.66 2.79
N VAL A 32 -7.22 0.08 3.60
CA VAL A 32 -6.07 -0.70 3.13
C VAL A 32 -6.15 -2.11 3.69
N THR A 33 -6.05 -3.09 2.79
CA THR A 33 -5.92 -4.49 3.16
C THR A 33 -4.59 -4.98 2.61
N ALA A 34 -3.65 -5.27 3.48
CA ALA A 34 -2.32 -5.73 3.10
C ALA A 34 -2.10 -7.14 3.63
N ASP A 35 -1.73 -8.07 2.73
CA ASP A 35 -1.49 -9.46 3.09
C ASP A 35 -0.04 -9.83 2.79
N PRO A 36 0.79 -10.00 3.83
CA PRO A 36 2.20 -10.33 3.63
C PRO A 36 2.43 -11.72 3.05
N LYS A 37 1.47 -12.61 3.15
CA LYS A 37 1.61 -13.95 2.59
C LYS A 37 1.52 -13.95 1.08
N THR A 38 0.57 -13.20 0.53
CA THR A 38 0.39 -13.11 -0.92
C THR A 38 1.11 -11.93 -1.54
N LYS A 39 1.60 -11.01 -0.70
CA LYS A 39 2.22 -9.74 -1.11
C LYS A 39 1.23 -8.79 -1.77
N GLN A 40 -0.05 -9.02 -1.58
CA GLN A 40 -1.12 -8.22 -2.17
C GLN A 40 -1.51 -7.07 -1.27
N VAL A 41 -1.73 -5.92 -1.86
CA VAL A 41 -2.25 -4.75 -1.16
C VAL A 41 -3.46 -4.24 -1.93
N ASP A 42 -4.61 -4.21 -1.27
CA ASP A 42 -5.82 -3.66 -1.84
C ASP A 42 -6.10 -2.33 -1.14
N VAL A 43 -6.24 -1.27 -1.92
CA VAL A 43 -6.47 0.07 -1.40
C VAL A 43 -7.77 0.62 -1.96
N GLU A 44 -8.69 1.00 -1.09
CA GLU A 44 -9.86 1.74 -1.48
C GLU A 44 -9.63 3.20 -1.15
N THR A 45 -9.54 4.05 -2.18
CA THR A 45 -9.16 5.43 -2.03
C THR A 45 -9.64 6.26 -3.20
N GLU A 46 -9.76 7.56 -2.99
CA GLU A 46 -10.01 8.52 -4.05
C GLU A 46 -8.71 9.15 -4.56
N ALA A 47 -7.59 8.87 -3.92
CA ALA A 47 -6.30 9.36 -4.38
C ALA A 47 -5.91 8.63 -5.67
N ALA A 48 -5.07 9.28 -6.48
CA ALA A 48 -4.59 8.69 -7.73
C ALA A 48 -3.65 7.52 -7.43
N GLU A 49 -3.69 6.50 -8.30
CA GLU A 49 -2.82 5.34 -8.15
C GLU A 49 -1.34 5.74 -8.13
N THR A 50 -0.95 6.72 -8.97
CA THR A 50 0.42 7.20 -9.00
C THR A 50 0.86 7.78 -7.66
N ALA A 51 -0.05 8.46 -6.95
CA ALA A 51 0.24 9.01 -5.63
C ALA A 51 0.42 7.88 -4.60
N ILE A 52 -0.41 6.85 -4.67
CA ILE A 52 -0.31 5.69 -3.79
C ILE A 52 1.02 4.96 -4.02
N ARG A 53 1.39 4.73 -5.29
CA ARG A 53 2.65 4.08 -5.63
C ARG A 53 3.85 4.88 -5.13
N ALA A 54 3.82 6.19 -5.30
CA ALA A 54 4.89 7.06 -4.84
C ALA A 54 5.03 7.02 -3.30
N ALA A 55 3.91 7.00 -2.60
CA ALA A 55 3.90 6.92 -1.14
C ALA A 55 4.54 5.61 -0.66
N LEU A 56 4.22 4.50 -1.33
CA LEU A 56 4.80 3.19 -0.97
C LEU A 56 6.29 3.13 -1.29
N GLU A 57 6.71 3.68 -2.42
CA GLU A 57 8.13 3.75 -2.76
C GLU A 57 8.90 4.54 -1.71
N LYS A 58 8.35 5.67 -1.28
CA LYS A 58 8.97 6.52 -0.29
C LYS A 58 9.08 5.82 1.06
N ALA A 59 8.13 4.96 1.37
CA ALA A 59 8.14 4.20 2.62
C ALA A 59 9.09 2.99 2.57
N GLY A 60 9.67 2.69 1.42
CA GLY A 60 10.56 1.55 1.25
C GLY A 60 9.89 0.29 0.76
N TYR A 61 8.67 0.41 0.24
CA TYR A 61 7.89 -0.73 -0.26
C TYR A 61 7.42 -0.48 -1.70
N PRO A 62 8.35 -0.40 -2.66
CA PRO A 62 7.96 -0.13 -4.04
C PRO A 62 7.07 -1.24 -4.59
N PRO A 63 5.89 -0.91 -5.09
CA PRO A 63 5.01 -1.93 -5.66
C PRO A 63 5.57 -2.44 -6.98
N ALA A 64 5.34 -3.72 -7.24
CA ALA A 64 5.64 -4.29 -8.54
C ALA A 64 4.68 -3.71 -9.57
N ALA A 65 5.10 -3.66 -10.80
CA ALA A 65 4.34 -3.06 -11.88
C ALA A 65 2.96 -3.70 -12.07
#